data_b01774014e6fbdfe6468be59d241a00e
#
_entry.id   b01774014e6fbdfe6468be59d241a00e
#
_cell.length_a   1.000
_cell.length_b   1.000
_cell.length_c   1.000
_cell.angle_alpha   90.00
_cell.angle_beta   90.00
_cell.angle_gamma   90.00
#
_symmetry.space_group_name_H-M   'P 1'
#
loop_
_entity.id
_entity.type
_entity.pdbx_description
1 polymer ?
#
loop_
_entity_poly.entity_id
_entity_poly.type
_entity_poly.pdbx_seq_one_letter_code
_entity_poly.pdbx_strand_id
1 'polypeptide(L)'
;WTGTDNWTVYLYEDTENLNGAYLMLDILCDPAADDIAGTYTADPWGDCDTAYTYIPGYVSGEDMWGSWYVDMLGGDINEDLAPIFDGEVTIDIDADGVYTFTFDCLDDVGYAITGSIKATMYSEATTLSAKPAKRAKGNNFAKRVNSEKMSSKAVKDMTLAVR
;
A
#
# COMPACT_ATOMS: atom_id res chain seq x y z
N TRP A 1 -10.45 -1.31 -15.60
CA TRP A 1 -10.50 -2.30 -14.51
C TRP A 1 -11.91 -2.88 -14.50
N THR A 2 -12.05 -4.12 -14.86
CA THR A 2 -13.34 -4.80 -14.84
C THR A 2 -13.24 -5.96 -13.86
N GLY A 3 -13.73 -5.79 -12.64
CA GLY A 3 -13.84 -6.88 -11.68
C GLY A 3 -13.09 -6.68 -10.38
N THR A 4 -12.27 -5.65 -10.24
CA THR A 4 -11.53 -5.35 -9.00
C THR A 4 -11.68 -3.89 -8.59
N ASP A 5 -11.55 -3.62 -7.30
CA ASP A 5 -11.35 -2.28 -6.75
C ASP A 5 -9.87 -2.10 -6.40
N ASN A 6 -9.23 -1.08 -6.96
CA ASN A 6 -7.83 -0.77 -6.68
C ASN A 6 -7.70 0.19 -5.49
N TRP A 7 -6.84 -0.18 -4.54
CA TRP A 7 -6.51 0.61 -3.36
C TRP A 7 -5.01 0.80 -3.26
N THR A 8 -4.57 2.04 -3.04
CA THR A 8 -3.21 2.29 -2.59
C THR A 8 -3.22 2.52 -1.09
N VAL A 9 -2.52 1.66 -0.35
CA VAL A 9 -2.39 1.70 1.11
C VAL A 9 -1.02 2.22 1.48
N TYR A 10 -0.98 3.21 2.37
CA TYR A 10 0.25 3.80 2.88
C TYR A 10 0.40 3.48 4.36
N LEU A 11 1.49 2.81 4.74
CA LEU A 11 1.81 2.44 6.10
C LEU A 11 3.10 3.13 6.53
N TYR A 12 3.08 3.77 7.70
CA TYR A 12 4.23 4.45 8.28
C TYR A 12 4.53 3.87 9.65
N GLU A 13 5.78 3.56 9.93
CA GLU A 13 6.22 3.18 11.26
C GLU A 13 6.15 4.38 12.22
N ASP A 14 6.61 5.54 11.79
CA ASP A 14 6.54 6.80 12.52
C ASP A 14 5.87 7.88 11.67
N THR A 15 4.61 8.20 12.00
CA THR A 15 3.81 9.21 11.29
C THR A 15 4.13 10.64 11.69
N GLU A 16 4.81 10.85 12.83
CA GLU A 16 5.10 12.19 13.32
C GLU A 16 6.41 12.75 12.73
N ASN A 17 7.47 11.91 12.74
CA ASN A 17 8.79 12.32 12.29
C ASN A 17 9.16 11.73 10.92
N LEU A 18 8.34 10.80 10.40
CA LEU A 18 8.56 10.10 9.14
C LEU A 18 9.92 9.42 9.10
N ASN A 19 10.21 8.63 10.13
CA ASN A 19 11.40 7.80 10.25
C ASN A 19 11.01 6.31 10.23
N GLY A 20 11.95 5.46 9.77
CA GLY A 20 11.79 4.02 9.72
C GLY A 20 11.01 3.55 8.51
N ALA A 21 10.36 2.40 8.62
CA ALA A 21 9.68 1.75 7.51
C ALA A 21 8.46 2.55 7.00
N TYR A 22 8.43 2.73 5.70
CA TYR A 22 7.28 3.17 4.96
C TYR A 22 6.96 2.13 3.89
N LEU A 23 5.71 1.70 3.82
CA LEU A 23 5.26 0.78 2.79
C LEU A 23 4.12 1.42 2.00
N MET A 24 4.23 1.28 0.70
CA MET A 24 3.17 1.57 -0.25
C MET A 24 2.71 0.25 -0.84
N LEU A 25 1.42 -0.07 -0.71
CA LEU A 25 0.81 -1.26 -1.28
C LEU A 25 -0.24 -0.84 -2.29
N ASP A 26 -0.12 -1.35 -3.49
CA ASP A 26 -1.11 -1.19 -4.56
C ASP A 26 -1.86 -2.50 -4.72
N ILE A 27 -3.02 -2.61 -4.05
CA ILE A 27 -3.79 -3.86 -3.91
C ILE A 27 -5.08 -3.82 -4.72
N LEU A 28 -5.48 -5.00 -5.18
CA LEU A 28 -6.69 -5.24 -5.95
C LEU A 28 -7.67 -6.04 -5.10
N CYS A 29 -8.72 -5.38 -4.64
CA CYS A 29 -9.72 -5.94 -3.75
C CYS A 29 -10.93 -6.48 -4.52
N ASP A 30 -11.68 -7.39 -3.91
CA ASP A 30 -13.01 -7.77 -4.38
C ASP A 30 -13.95 -6.56 -4.21
N PRO A 31 -14.62 -6.09 -5.27
CA PRO A 31 -15.57 -4.97 -5.17
C PRO A 31 -16.77 -5.25 -4.27
N ALA A 32 -17.04 -6.52 -3.97
CA ALA A 32 -18.11 -6.94 -3.07
C ALA A 32 -17.66 -7.01 -1.60
N ALA A 33 -16.35 -6.91 -1.32
CA ALA A 33 -15.84 -6.91 0.05
C ALA A 33 -16.18 -5.61 0.78
N ASP A 34 -16.46 -5.71 2.08
CA ASP A 34 -16.75 -4.54 2.92
C ASP A 34 -15.49 -3.80 3.36
N ASP A 35 -14.34 -4.46 3.30
CA ASP A 35 -13.02 -3.94 3.70
C ASP A 35 -11.89 -4.57 2.86
N ILE A 36 -10.64 -4.27 3.22
CA ILE A 36 -9.45 -4.75 2.52
C ILE A 36 -8.81 -5.98 3.19
N ALA A 37 -9.47 -6.62 4.16
CA ALA A 37 -8.92 -7.82 4.79
C ALA A 37 -8.86 -8.99 3.80
N GLY A 38 -7.75 -9.73 3.85
CA GLY A 38 -7.49 -10.85 2.96
C GLY A 38 -6.01 -11.16 2.81
N THR A 39 -5.70 -12.20 2.05
CA THR A 39 -4.33 -12.54 1.67
C THR A 39 -4.12 -12.20 0.22
N TYR A 40 -3.13 -11.36 -0.06
CA TYR A 40 -2.80 -10.82 -1.36
C TYR A 40 -1.49 -11.42 -1.86
N THR A 41 -1.50 -11.91 -3.10
CA THR A 41 -0.31 -12.41 -3.78
C THR A 41 0.09 -11.47 -4.92
N ALA A 42 1.34 -11.54 -5.36
CA ALA A 42 1.80 -10.71 -6.47
C ALA A 42 1.01 -10.99 -7.75
N ASP A 43 0.62 -9.94 -8.47
CA ASP A 43 0.14 -10.00 -9.84
C ASP A 43 1.27 -9.66 -10.81
N PRO A 44 2.07 -10.67 -11.25
CA PRO A 44 3.29 -10.41 -12.04
C PRO A 44 2.99 -9.92 -13.46
N TRP A 45 1.75 -10.06 -13.91
CA TRP A 45 1.34 -9.62 -15.24
C TRP A 45 0.75 -8.23 -15.25
N GLY A 46 0.30 -7.73 -14.07
CA GLY A 46 -0.27 -6.41 -13.92
C GLY A 46 -1.54 -6.22 -14.75
N ASP A 47 -2.29 -7.28 -15.00
CA ASP A 47 -3.54 -7.20 -15.76
C ASP A 47 -4.67 -6.61 -14.93
N CYS A 48 -4.50 -6.62 -13.59
CA CYS A 48 -5.37 -5.98 -12.61
C CYS A 48 -6.82 -6.48 -12.59
N ASP A 49 -7.05 -7.68 -13.08
CA ASP A 49 -8.39 -8.28 -13.17
C ASP A 49 -8.64 -9.30 -12.05
N THR A 50 -7.64 -9.63 -11.25
CA THR A 50 -7.73 -10.64 -10.19
C THR A 50 -7.77 -10.00 -8.82
N ALA A 51 -8.86 -10.21 -8.08
CA ALA A 51 -8.97 -9.76 -6.69
C ALA A 51 -8.02 -10.55 -5.76
N TYR A 52 -7.66 -9.93 -4.63
CA TYR A 52 -6.68 -10.43 -3.66
C TYR A 52 -5.28 -10.60 -4.25
N THR A 53 -4.92 -9.68 -5.13
CA THR A 53 -3.56 -9.53 -5.63
C THR A 53 -3.01 -8.15 -5.32
N TYR A 54 -1.69 -7.98 -5.37
CA TYR A 54 -1.05 -6.67 -5.36
C TYR A 54 -0.21 -6.48 -6.62
N ILE A 55 -0.09 -5.24 -7.05
CA ILE A 55 0.77 -4.88 -8.17
C ILE A 55 2.20 -4.80 -7.66
N PRO A 56 3.13 -5.66 -8.16
CA PRO A 56 4.54 -5.59 -7.80
C PRO A 56 5.15 -4.23 -8.10
N GLY A 57 6.12 -3.82 -7.27
CA GLY A 57 6.84 -2.59 -7.51
C GLY A 57 7.70 -2.64 -8.76
N TYR A 58 7.63 -1.62 -9.60
CA TYR A 58 8.50 -1.47 -10.77
C TYR A 58 8.75 0.00 -11.11
N VAL A 59 9.80 0.25 -11.87
CA VAL A 59 10.14 1.59 -12.35
C VAL A 59 9.89 1.67 -13.85
N SER A 60 9.24 2.74 -14.29
CA SER A 60 9.04 3.04 -15.71
C SER A 60 9.42 4.50 -15.99
N GLY A 61 10.57 4.69 -16.63
CA GLY A 61 11.19 6.01 -16.78
C GLY A 61 11.67 6.56 -15.44
N GLU A 62 11.14 7.69 -15.01
CA GLU A 62 11.44 8.32 -13.71
C GLU A 62 10.37 8.02 -12.65
N ASP A 63 9.36 7.21 -13.00
CA ASP A 63 8.20 6.96 -12.16
C ASP A 63 8.27 5.59 -11.49
N MET A 64 7.87 5.54 -10.22
CA MET A 64 7.67 4.32 -9.44
C MET A 64 6.19 3.93 -9.45
N TRP A 65 5.94 2.63 -9.62
CA TRP A 65 4.61 2.04 -9.71
C TRP A 65 4.48 0.85 -8.78
N GLY A 66 3.25 0.52 -8.38
CA GLY A 66 2.96 -0.68 -7.61
C GLY A 66 3.40 -0.57 -6.16
N SER A 67 3.82 -1.69 -5.58
CA SER A 67 4.07 -1.83 -4.15
C SER A 67 5.55 -1.70 -3.80
N TRP A 68 5.87 -0.93 -2.75
CA TRP A 68 7.24 -0.57 -2.38
C TRP A 68 7.46 -0.58 -0.87
N TYR A 69 8.63 -1.02 -0.47
CA TYR A 69 9.24 -0.75 0.83
C TYR A 69 10.24 0.40 0.71
N VAL A 70 10.20 1.31 1.67
CA VAL A 70 11.11 2.46 1.72
C VAL A 70 11.56 2.65 3.16
N ASP A 71 12.87 2.79 3.38
CA ASP A 71 13.39 3.31 4.63
C ASP A 71 13.44 4.84 4.58
N MET A 72 12.91 5.49 5.60
CA MET A 72 12.75 6.94 5.66
C MET A 72 13.52 7.56 6.82
N LEU A 73 14.07 8.73 6.59
CA LEU A 73 14.71 9.55 7.61
C LEU A 73 14.28 11.02 7.47
N GLY A 74 13.47 11.48 8.42
CA GLY A 74 12.96 12.85 8.43
C GLY A 74 12.08 13.22 7.24
N GLY A 75 11.42 12.22 6.65
CA GLY A 75 10.55 12.39 5.49
C GLY A 75 11.25 12.26 4.13
N ASP A 76 12.54 12.01 4.11
CA ASP A 76 13.30 11.70 2.90
C ASP A 76 13.55 10.18 2.81
N ILE A 77 13.68 9.67 1.58
CA ILE A 77 14.17 8.31 1.34
C ILE A 77 15.62 8.24 1.83
N ASN A 78 15.88 7.34 2.77
CA ASN A 78 17.21 7.10 3.30
C ASN A 78 18.01 6.21 2.32
N GLU A 79 18.49 5.05 2.73
CA GLU A 79 19.38 4.23 1.90
C GLU A 79 18.64 3.08 1.22
N ASP A 80 17.59 2.56 1.84
CA ASP A 80 16.89 1.36 1.37
C ASP A 80 15.56 1.69 0.69
N LEU A 81 15.47 1.30 -0.57
CA LEU A 81 14.28 1.34 -1.39
C LEU A 81 14.19 0.03 -2.16
N ALA A 82 13.16 -0.75 -1.91
CA ALA A 82 12.97 -2.05 -2.55
C ALA A 82 11.54 -2.23 -3.07
N PRO A 83 11.36 -2.73 -4.31
CA PRO A 83 10.04 -3.14 -4.76
C PRO A 83 9.56 -4.35 -3.95
N ILE A 84 8.30 -4.38 -3.56
CA ILE A 84 7.64 -5.59 -3.09
C ILE A 84 7.26 -6.36 -4.36
N PHE A 85 8.00 -7.43 -4.67
CA PHE A 85 7.96 -8.03 -6.00
C PHE A 85 7.25 -9.38 -6.04
N ASP A 86 7.42 -10.21 -4.99
CA ASP A 86 6.84 -11.54 -4.89
C ASP A 86 6.48 -11.85 -3.43
N GLY A 87 5.72 -12.94 -3.20
CA GLY A 87 5.30 -13.38 -1.88
C GLY A 87 3.89 -12.96 -1.51
N GLU A 88 3.61 -12.90 -0.22
CA GLU A 88 2.26 -12.68 0.31
C GLU A 88 2.20 -11.50 1.28
N VAL A 89 1.11 -10.74 1.18
CA VAL A 89 0.69 -9.75 2.17
C VAL A 89 -0.64 -10.19 2.76
N THR A 90 -0.67 -10.49 4.06
CA THR A 90 -1.92 -10.79 4.76
C THR A 90 -2.39 -9.57 5.53
N ILE A 91 -3.65 -9.22 5.35
CA ILE A 91 -4.33 -8.10 6.00
C ILE A 91 -5.48 -8.66 6.83
N ASP A 92 -5.36 -8.57 8.14
CA ASP A 92 -6.40 -8.96 9.10
C ASP A 92 -7.03 -7.71 9.72
N ILE A 93 -8.31 -7.79 10.11
CA ILE A 93 -9.01 -6.76 10.86
C ILE A 93 -9.61 -7.38 12.12
N ASP A 94 -9.36 -6.76 13.26
CA ASP A 94 -9.95 -7.20 14.53
C ASP A 94 -11.33 -6.57 14.79
N ALA A 95 -11.96 -6.97 15.91
CA ALA A 95 -13.29 -6.48 16.30
C ALA A 95 -13.34 -4.98 16.62
N ASP A 96 -12.19 -4.38 16.92
CA ASP A 96 -12.05 -2.95 17.21
C ASP A 96 -11.77 -2.13 15.93
N GLY A 97 -11.62 -2.80 14.79
CA GLY A 97 -11.34 -2.19 13.48
C GLY A 97 -9.86 -1.86 13.28
N VAL A 98 -8.97 -2.49 14.04
CA VAL A 98 -7.52 -2.36 13.86
C VAL A 98 -7.05 -3.38 12.84
N TYR A 99 -6.37 -2.91 11.83
CA TYR A 99 -5.77 -3.75 10.80
C TYR A 99 -4.38 -4.23 11.23
N THR A 100 -4.08 -5.48 10.90
CA THR A 100 -2.73 -6.06 11.02
C THR A 100 -2.28 -6.44 9.62
N PHE A 101 -1.21 -5.80 9.16
CA PHE A 101 -0.55 -6.14 7.90
C PHE A 101 0.64 -7.03 8.22
N THR A 102 0.69 -8.20 7.61
CA THR A 102 1.81 -9.14 7.74
C THR A 102 2.42 -9.37 6.36
N PHE A 103 3.74 -9.20 6.27
CA PHE A 103 4.50 -9.30 5.04
C PHE A 103 5.39 -10.55 5.08
N ASP A 104 5.29 -11.39 4.07
CA ASP A 104 6.21 -12.48 3.75
C ASP A 104 6.54 -12.38 2.26
N CYS A 105 7.34 -11.37 1.93
CA CYS A 105 7.59 -10.92 0.58
C CYS A 105 9.07 -10.98 0.22
N LEU A 106 9.34 -10.87 -1.06
CA LEU A 106 10.68 -10.76 -1.64
C LEU A 106 10.74 -9.48 -2.50
N ASP A 107 11.93 -8.89 -2.58
CA ASP A 107 12.22 -7.87 -3.57
C ASP A 107 12.55 -8.49 -4.95
N ASP A 108 12.87 -7.67 -5.95
CA ASP A 108 13.17 -8.07 -7.32
C ASP A 108 14.52 -8.81 -7.48
N VAL A 109 15.37 -8.82 -6.46
CA VAL A 109 16.64 -9.55 -6.40
C VAL A 109 16.62 -10.70 -5.39
N GLY A 110 15.50 -10.94 -4.70
CA GLY A 110 15.25 -12.07 -3.82
C GLY A 110 15.61 -11.85 -2.36
N TYR A 111 15.79 -10.60 -1.90
CA TYR A 111 15.89 -10.31 -0.47
C TYR A 111 14.52 -10.27 0.17
N ALA A 112 14.44 -10.77 1.41
CA ALA A 112 13.20 -10.84 2.14
C ALA A 112 12.76 -9.47 2.68
N ILE A 113 11.47 -9.17 2.46
CA ILE A 113 10.75 -8.06 3.08
C ILE A 113 9.70 -8.68 3.98
N THR A 114 10.01 -8.78 5.28
CA THR A 114 9.17 -9.48 6.25
C THR A 114 8.88 -8.60 7.46
N GLY A 115 7.70 -8.77 8.04
CA GLY A 115 7.33 -8.02 9.24
C GLY A 115 5.83 -7.94 9.44
N SER A 116 5.42 -7.19 10.46
CA SER A 116 4.02 -6.93 10.72
C SER A 116 3.81 -5.53 11.27
N ILE A 117 2.80 -4.84 10.76
CA ILE A 117 2.41 -3.49 11.19
C ILE A 117 0.94 -3.51 11.61
N LYS A 118 0.64 -2.99 12.80
CA LYS A 118 -0.72 -2.73 13.24
C LYS A 118 -1.10 -1.29 12.96
N ALA A 119 -2.27 -1.09 12.36
CA ALA A 119 -2.72 0.21 11.93
C ALA A 119 -4.22 0.38 12.11
N THR A 120 -4.63 1.56 12.50
CA THR A 120 -6.01 2.00 12.28
C THR A 120 -6.05 2.80 10.99
N MET A 121 -6.90 2.41 10.05
CA MET A 121 -6.88 2.96 8.69
C MET A 121 -7.87 4.12 8.55
N TYR A 122 -7.43 5.17 7.85
CA TYR A 122 -8.31 6.20 7.32
C TYR A 122 -8.46 5.99 5.81
N SER A 123 -9.69 6.09 5.31
CA SER A 123 -9.94 6.10 3.88
C SER A 123 -10.26 7.51 3.41
N GLU A 124 -9.49 8.04 2.46
CA GLU A 124 -9.92 9.16 1.62
C GLU A 124 -10.54 8.60 0.34
N ALA A 125 -11.87 8.51 0.32
CA ALA A 125 -12.58 8.25 -0.91
C ALA A 125 -12.55 9.52 -1.78
N THR A 126 -11.79 9.51 -2.86
CA THR A 126 -12.02 10.47 -3.94
C THR A 126 -13.33 10.08 -4.61
N THR A 127 -14.29 10.98 -4.60
CA THR A 127 -15.67 10.81 -5.05
C THR A 127 -15.78 10.36 -6.50
N LEU A 128 -15.81 9.05 -6.72
CA LEU A 128 -16.48 8.45 -7.87
C LEU A 128 -17.12 7.14 -7.38
N SER A 129 -18.42 7.25 -7.02
CA SER A 129 -19.29 6.18 -6.50
C SER A 129 -18.94 5.62 -5.12
N ALA A 130 -19.50 6.25 -4.09
CA ALA A 130 -19.23 5.97 -2.72
C ALA A 130 -20.12 4.88 -2.14
N LYS A 131 -19.55 3.78 -1.67
CA LYS A 131 -19.95 3.26 -0.37
C LYS A 131 -19.21 4.09 0.71
N PRO A 132 -19.85 4.57 1.77
CA PRO A 132 -19.15 5.33 2.80
C PRO A 132 -18.16 4.43 3.51
N ALA A 133 -16.88 4.73 3.37
CA ALA A 133 -15.85 4.08 4.15
C ALA A 133 -16.11 4.38 5.64
N LYS A 134 -16.11 3.35 6.49
CA LYS A 134 -16.18 3.53 7.94
C LYS A 134 -14.93 4.30 8.37
N ARG A 135 -15.15 5.46 8.99
CA ARG A 135 -14.08 6.31 9.48
C ARG A 135 -13.42 5.66 10.68
N ALA A 136 -12.27 5.06 10.48
CA ALA A 136 -11.42 4.55 11.53
C ALA A 136 -10.52 5.67 12.07
N LYS A 137 -10.21 5.66 13.38
CA LYS A 137 -9.25 6.61 13.99
C LYS A 137 -7.88 5.95 14.05
N GLY A 138 -6.87 6.50 13.40
CA GLY A 138 -5.49 6.01 13.46
C GLY A 138 -4.56 6.76 12.50
N ASN A 139 -3.34 6.30 12.41
CA ASN A 139 -2.24 7.07 11.82
C ASN A 139 -1.89 6.64 10.39
N ASN A 140 -2.58 5.64 9.80
CA ASN A 140 -2.28 5.15 8.47
C ASN A 140 -3.43 5.39 7.50
N PHE A 141 -3.11 5.47 6.25
CA PHE A 141 -3.91 6.07 5.22
C PHE A 141 -4.12 5.09 4.06
N ALA A 142 -5.37 4.84 3.68
CA ALA A 142 -5.68 4.14 2.46
C ALA A 142 -6.38 5.08 1.49
N LYS A 143 -5.90 5.17 0.27
CA LYS A 143 -6.46 5.99 -0.78
C LYS A 143 -6.86 5.11 -1.95
N ARG A 144 -8.11 5.17 -2.36
CA ARG A 144 -8.54 4.58 -3.62
C ARG A 144 -8.04 5.46 -4.77
N VAL A 145 -7.18 4.93 -5.61
CA VAL A 145 -6.60 5.63 -6.76
C VAL A 145 -6.97 4.86 -8.03
N ASN A 146 -7.49 5.54 -9.01
CA ASN A 146 -7.45 5.03 -10.38
C ASN A 146 -6.00 5.21 -10.83
N SER A 147 -5.25 4.09 -10.94
CA SER A 147 -3.86 3.94 -11.39
C SER A 147 -3.21 5.26 -11.89
N GLU A 148 -2.89 6.16 -10.98
CA GLU A 148 -2.14 7.35 -11.32
C GLU A 148 -0.66 7.07 -11.18
N LYS A 149 0.06 7.45 -12.21
CA LYS A 149 1.50 7.37 -12.33
C LYS A 149 2.18 8.11 -11.18
N MET A 150 3.05 7.41 -10.44
CA MET A 150 3.81 7.99 -9.34
C MET A 150 5.26 8.19 -9.77
N SER A 151 5.75 9.42 -9.67
CA SER A 151 7.17 9.72 -9.88
C SER A 151 7.95 9.58 -8.57
N SER A 152 9.26 9.39 -8.66
CA SER A 152 10.17 9.43 -7.49
C SER A 152 10.04 10.75 -6.71
N LYS A 153 9.67 11.83 -7.40
CA LYS A 153 9.30 13.11 -6.78
C LYS A 153 7.96 13.00 -6.05
N ALA A 154 6.97 12.27 -6.59
CA ALA A 154 5.67 12.07 -5.95
C ALA A 154 5.77 11.26 -4.65
N VAL A 155 6.71 10.33 -4.53
CA VAL A 155 6.99 9.63 -3.25
C VAL A 155 7.44 10.65 -2.18
N LYS A 156 8.33 11.58 -2.54
CA LYS A 156 8.73 12.68 -1.64
C LYS A 156 7.58 13.64 -1.35
N ASP A 157 6.82 14.01 -2.36
CA ASP A 157 5.67 14.93 -2.22
C ASP A 157 4.51 14.28 -1.44
N MET A 158 4.31 12.97 -1.53
CA MET A 158 3.34 12.21 -0.72
C MET A 158 3.73 12.17 0.75
N THR A 159 5.01 12.07 1.05
CA THR A 159 5.54 12.15 2.41
C THR A 159 5.23 13.51 3.04
N LEU A 160 5.17 14.57 2.24
CA LEU A 160 4.84 15.93 2.65
C LEU A 160 3.32 16.21 2.71
N ALA A 161 2.50 15.48 1.93
CA ALA A 161 1.05 15.69 1.86
C ALA A 161 0.27 15.02 3.01
N VAL A 162 0.90 14.13 3.75
CA VAL A 162 0.32 13.43 4.92
C VAL A 162 0.54 14.18 6.24
N ARG A 163 0.98 15.43 6.17
CA ARG A 163 1.11 16.33 7.33
C ARG A 163 -0.20 17.00 7.72
#